data_9d8a91d6cb362ea09358f3b00c6c5e54
#
_entry.id   9d8a91d6cb362ea09358f3b00c6c5e54
#
_cell.length_a   1.000
_cell.length_b   1.000
_cell.length_c   1.000
_cell.angle_alpha   90.00
_cell.angle_beta   90.00
_cell.angle_gamma   90.00
#
_symmetry.space_group_name_H-M   'P 1'
#
loop_
_entity.id
_entity.type
_entity.pdbx_description
1 polymer ?
#
loop_
_entity_poly.entity_id
_entity_poly.type
_entity_poly.pdbx_seq_one_letter_code
_entity_poly.pdbx_strand_id
1 'polypeptide(L)'
;AQLHDMIAYHDFEGITIHADEAPRLLKSIGNKQAVILRNHGLLSWGATLPQTFAILWTLQRACEIQLATFSMGGPAQAIPVSEDVAAKCTRDALQFNPNHGAGNDVLDALIRQVDRQLHKPEESYRL
;
A
#
# COMPACT_ATOMS: atom_id res chain seq x y z
N ALA A 1 -1.94 -8.96 7.19
CA ALA A 1 -0.90 -9.97 7.09
C ALA A 1 -0.05 -9.84 5.81
N GLN A 2 -0.63 -9.57 4.62
CA GLN A 2 0.12 -9.50 3.33
C GLN A 2 1.24 -8.45 3.29
N LEU A 3 1.16 -7.42 4.12
CA LEU A 3 2.15 -6.35 4.21
C LEU A 3 2.96 -6.41 5.52
N HIS A 4 3.02 -7.58 6.16
CA HIS A 4 3.80 -7.76 7.38
C HIS A 4 5.27 -7.40 7.12
N ASP A 5 5.84 -6.61 8.02
CA ASP A 5 7.21 -6.10 7.96
C ASP A 5 7.57 -5.23 6.73
N MET A 6 6.59 -4.85 5.90
CA MET A 6 6.80 -4.00 4.72
C MET A 6 6.52 -2.52 4.98
N ILE A 7 5.94 -2.16 6.13
CA ILE A 7 5.43 -0.81 6.41
C ILE A 7 6.31 -0.11 7.43
N ALA A 8 6.74 1.10 7.10
CA ALA A 8 7.35 2.05 8.02
C ALA A 8 6.32 3.06 8.52
N TYR A 9 6.70 3.80 9.55
CA TYR A 9 5.93 4.95 10.06
C TYR A 9 6.86 6.15 10.15
N HIS A 10 6.35 7.31 9.74
CA HIS A 10 7.03 8.58 9.86
C HIS A 10 6.11 9.61 10.49
N ASP A 11 6.62 10.34 11.49
CA ASP A 11 5.83 11.35 12.19
C ASP A 11 5.68 12.60 11.31
N PHE A 12 4.53 13.28 11.45
CA PHE A 12 4.25 14.49 10.69
C PHE A 12 5.12 15.64 11.20
N GLU A 13 5.91 16.24 10.32
CA GLU A 13 6.81 17.34 10.63
C GLU A 13 6.31 18.71 10.10
N GLY A 14 5.08 18.76 9.60
CA GLY A 14 4.48 19.97 9.03
C GLY A 14 4.54 20.00 7.50
N ILE A 15 4.38 21.19 6.92
CA ILE A 15 4.48 21.39 5.47
C ILE A 15 5.95 21.29 5.06
N THR A 16 6.27 20.37 4.16
CA THR A 16 7.63 20.10 3.70
C THR A 16 8.15 21.25 2.83
N ILE A 17 8.81 22.20 3.46
CA ILE A 17 9.51 23.31 2.80
C ILE A 17 11.03 23.29 3.06
N HIS A 18 11.48 22.37 3.91
CA HIS A 18 12.87 22.28 4.35
C HIS A 18 13.50 20.97 3.88
N ALA A 19 14.68 21.04 3.28
CA ALA A 19 15.41 19.88 2.76
C ALA A 19 15.93 18.92 3.85
N ASP A 20 15.94 19.32 5.12
CA ASP A 20 16.43 18.54 6.25
C ASP A 20 15.46 17.44 6.72
N GLU A 21 14.19 17.44 6.26
CA GLU A 21 13.25 16.35 6.50
C GLU A 21 13.65 15.06 5.75
N ALA A 22 14.18 15.18 4.52
CA ALA A 22 14.48 14.03 3.67
C ALA A 22 15.39 12.98 4.34
N PRO A 23 16.48 13.33 5.05
CA PRO A 23 17.30 12.35 5.78
C PRO A 23 16.53 11.62 6.89
N ARG A 24 15.60 12.29 7.58
CA ARG A 24 14.79 11.70 8.66
C ARG A 24 13.75 10.75 8.08
N LEU A 25 13.10 11.15 6.97
CA LEU A 25 12.18 10.30 6.24
C LEU A 25 12.88 9.03 5.74
N LEU A 26 14.05 9.16 5.09
CA LEU A 26 14.83 8.01 4.63
C LEU A 26 15.23 7.08 5.78
N LYS A 27 15.59 7.63 6.94
CA LYS A 27 15.87 6.83 8.14
C LYS A 27 14.64 6.07 8.63
N SER A 28 13.46 6.69 8.61
CA SER A 28 12.21 6.05 8.98
C SER A 28 11.81 4.94 8.02
N ILE A 29 12.02 5.14 6.73
CA ILE A 29 11.74 4.18 5.67
C ILE A 29 12.61 2.91 5.83
N GLY A 30 13.91 3.07 6.05
CA GLY A 30 14.85 1.95 6.14
C GLY A 30 14.78 1.05 4.91
N ASN A 31 14.49 -0.24 5.12
CA ASN A 31 14.35 -1.24 4.06
C ASN A 31 12.89 -1.59 3.71
N LYS A 32 11.93 -0.80 4.17
CA LYS A 32 10.49 -1.05 3.94
C LYS A 32 10.08 -0.63 2.52
N GLN A 33 8.91 -1.05 2.08
CA GLN A 33 8.37 -0.78 0.75
C GLN A 33 7.17 0.18 0.75
N ALA A 34 6.70 0.55 1.93
CA ALA A 34 5.68 1.58 2.09
C ALA A 34 5.87 2.30 3.42
N VAL A 35 5.29 3.47 3.55
CA VAL A 35 5.28 4.24 4.80
C VAL A 35 3.91 4.86 5.03
N ILE A 36 3.47 4.81 6.28
CA ILE A 36 2.36 5.61 6.79
C ILE A 36 2.95 6.92 7.31
N LEU A 37 2.74 7.99 6.58
CA LEU A 37 3.04 9.35 7.00
C LEU A 37 1.91 9.77 7.93
N ARG A 38 2.15 9.75 9.25
CA ARG A 38 1.14 10.04 10.26
C ARG A 38 0.52 11.42 10.05
N ASN A 39 -0.81 11.51 10.15
CA ASN A 39 -1.59 12.74 9.88
C ASN A 39 -1.41 13.33 8.48
N HIS A 40 -0.86 12.58 7.51
CA HIS A 40 -0.64 13.05 6.15
C HIS A 40 -1.20 12.08 5.12
N GLY A 41 -0.68 10.84 5.04
CA GLY A 41 -1.12 9.90 4.03
C GLY A 41 -0.23 8.66 3.91
N LEU A 42 -0.32 8.01 2.76
CA LEU A 42 0.40 6.78 2.45
C LEU A 42 1.37 7.03 1.30
N LEU A 43 2.52 6.39 1.37
CA LEU A 43 3.51 6.38 0.30
C LEU A 43 4.00 4.95 0.08
N SER A 44 4.21 4.55 -1.17
CA SER A 44 4.78 3.25 -1.54
C SER A 44 5.75 3.40 -2.71
N TRP A 45 6.58 2.41 -2.88
CA TRP A 45 7.50 2.29 -4.03
C TRP A 45 7.74 0.82 -4.35
N GLY A 46 8.26 0.57 -5.54
CA GLY A 46 8.57 -0.77 -6.03
C GLY A 46 9.36 -0.69 -7.33
N ALA A 47 9.77 -1.85 -7.84
CA ALA A 47 10.54 -1.94 -9.09
C ALA A 47 9.70 -1.57 -10.33
N THR A 48 8.38 -1.69 -10.25
CA THR A 48 7.45 -1.37 -11.35
C THR A 48 6.24 -0.61 -10.84
N LEU A 49 5.56 0.13 -11.71
CA LEU A 49 4.31 0.83 -11.38
C LEU A 49 3.22 -0.12 -10.90
N PRO A 50 2.95 -1.28 -11.53
CA PRO A 50 1.98 -2.24 -11.02
C PRO A 50 2.27 -2.72 -9.60
N GLN A 51 3.53 -3.02 -9.29
CA GLN A 51 3.94 -3.42 -7.93
C GLN A 51 3.71 -2.31 -6.92
N THR A 52 4.16 -1.10 -7.22
CA THR A 52 3.97 0.10 -6.37
C THR A 52 2.49 0.34 -6.11
N PHE A 53 1.67 0.30 -7.16
CA PHE A 53 0.23 0.47 -7.07
C PHE A 53 -0.42 -0.60 -6.19
N ALA A 54 -0.07 -1.88 -6.38
CA ALA A 54 -0.65 -2.98 -5.61
C ALA A 54 -0.33 -2.87 -4.12
N ILE A 55 0.90 -2.46 -3.77
CA ILE A 55 1.30 -2.22 -2.38
C ILE A 55 0.44 -1.09 -1.78
N LEU A 56 0.33 0.04 -2.47
CA LEU A 56 -0.45 1.18 -1.99
C LEU A 56 -1.93 0.85 -1.83
N TRP A 57 -2.51 0.20 -2.84
CA TRP A 57 -3.91 -0.22 -2.84
C TRP A 57 -4.20 -1.20 -1.69
N THR A 58 -3.33 -2.19 -1.48
CA THR A 58 -3.47 -3.16 -0.38
C THR A 58 -3.34 -2.47 0.98
N LEU A 59 -2.40 -1.52 1.13
CA LEU A 59 -2.23 -0.75 2.36
C LEU A 59 -3.47 0.09 2.67
N GLN A 60 -4.02 0.78 1.67
CA GLN A 60 -5.25 1.56 1.82
C GLN A 60 -6.41 0.66 2.28
N ARG A 61 -6.61 -0.49 1.63
CA ARG A 61 -7.64 -1.46 2.04
C ARG A 61 -7.42 -2.00 3.46
N ALA A 62 -6.18 -2.26 3.84
CA ALA A 62 -5.85 -2.70 5.19
C ALA A 62 -6.20 -1.65 6.25
N CYS A 63 -5.94 -0.37 5.99
CA CYS A 63 -6.32 0.73 6.87
C CYS A 63 -7.85 0.83 7.02
N GLU A 64 -8.60 0.72 5.94
CA GLU A 64 -10.07 0.75 5.96
C GLU A 64 -10.66 -0.42 6.75
N ILE A 65 -10.15 -1.63 6.53
CA ILE A 65 -10.57 -2.83 7.26
C ILE A 65 -10.26 -2.67 8.76
N GLN A 66 -9.08 -2.16 9.10
CA GLN A 66 -8.68 -1.94 10.48
C GLN A 66 -9.60 -0.92 11.17
N LEU A 67 -9.92 0.19 10.52
CA LEU A 67 -10.85 1.18 11.04
C LEU A 67 -12.25 0.56 11.28
N ALA A 68 -12.77 -0.19 10.30
CA ALA A 68 -14.04 -0.89 10.43
C ALA A 68 -14.02 -1.91 11.59
N THR A 69 -12.93 -2.68 11.73
CA THR A 69 -12.77 -3.64 12.82
C THR A 69 -12.74 -2.96 14.19
N PHE A 70 -11.99 -1.87 14.31
CA PHE A 70 -11.88 -1.16 15.59
C PHE A 70 -13.16 -0.41 15.97
N SER A 71 -14.03 -0.07 15.02
CA SER A 71 -15.34 0.52 15.32
C SER A 71 -16.28 -0.44 16.05
N MET A 72 -16.02 -1.75 16.01
CA MET A 72 -16.84 -2.79 16.67
C MET A 72 -16.43 -3.08 18.13
N GLY A 73 -15.65 -2.26 18.78
CA GLY A 73 -15.27 -2.44 20.19
C GLY A 73 -13.81 -2.13 20.49
N GLY A 74 -13.12 -1.52 19.53
CA GLY A 74 -11.74 -1.07 19.68
C GLY A 74 -10.69 -2.17 19.50
N PRO A 75 -9.41 -1.81 19.60
CA PRO A 75 -8.29 -2.73 19.37
C PRO A 75 -8.28 -3.96 20.28
N ALA A 76 -8.85 -3.85 21.49
CA ALA A 76 -8.91 -4.94 22.48
C ALA A 76 -9.79 -6.12 22.03
N GLN A 77 -10.70 -5.91 21.08
CA GLN A 77 -11.56 -6.95 20.52
C GLN A 77 -10.95 -7.62 19.29
N ALA A 78 -9.87 -7.09 18.74
CA ALA A 78 -9.23 -7.67 17.58
C ALA A 78 -8.48 -8.96 17.94
N ILE A 79 -8.62 -9.98 17.10
CA ILE A 79 -7.84 -11.21 17.19
C ILE A 79 -6.60 -11.06 16.29
N PRO A 80 -5.42 -10.89 16.87
CA PRO A 80 -4.21 -10.71 16.07
C PRO A 80 -3.81 -12.00 15.35
N VAL A 81 -3.28 -11.87 14.15
CA VAL A 81 -2.62 -12.98 13.43
C VAL A 81 -1.23 -13.18 14.04
N SER A 82 -0.80 -14.45 14.20
CA SER A 82 0.55 -14.73 14.70
C SER A 82 1.64 -14.25 13.72
N GLU A 83 2.81 -13.91 14.24
CA GLU A 83 3.96 -13.43 13.47
C GLU A 83 4.34 -14.40 12.34
N ASP A 84 4.41 -15.70 12.62
CA ASP A 84 4.76 -16.73 11.62
C ASP A 84 3.77 -16.78 10.46
N VAL A 85 2.47 -16.70 10.76
CA VAL A 85 1.41 -16.68 9.74
C VAL A 85 1.49 -15.37 8.94
N ALA A 86 1.70 -14.24 9.59
CA ALA A 86 1.82 -12.95 8.93
C ALA A 86 3.03 -12.92 7.98
N ALA A 87 4.19 -13.38 8.43
CA ALA A 87 5.40 -13.46 7.61
C ALA A 87 5.23 -14.42 6.41
N LYS A 88 4.55 -15.56 6.61
CA LYS A 88 4.22 -16.48 5.51
C LYS A 88 3.30 -15.81 4.51
N CYS A 89 2.25 -15.15 4.94
CA CYS A 89 1.32 -14.43 4.05
C CYS A 89 2.02 -13.40 3.17
N THR A 90 2.99 -12.65 3.71
CA THR A 90 3.76 -11.68 2.92
C THR A 90 4.59 -12.37 1.84
N ARG A 91 5.32 -13.44 2.20
CA ARG A 91 6.11 -14.21 1.22
C ARG A 91 5.24 -14.79 0.11
N ASP A 92 4.12 -15.39 0.47
CA ASP A 92 3.22 -16.05 -0.49
C ASP A 92 2.52 -15.02 -1.39
N ALA A 93 2.14 -13.85 -0.87
CA ALA A 93 1.53 -12.78 -1.64
C ALA A 93 2.46 -12.20 -2.71
N LEU A 94 3.76 -12.11 -2.44
CA LEU A 94 4.75 -11.63 -3.40
C LEU A 94 5.07 -12.65 -4.52
N GLN A 95 4.72 -13.92 -4.32
CA GLN A 95 4.98 -15.00 -5.27
C GLN A 95 3.75 -15.33 -6.14
N PHE A 96 2.66 -14.62 -6.00
CA PHE A 96 1.33 -15.03 -6.47
C PHE A 96 1.20 -15.19 -7.99
N ASN A 97 2.07 -14.61 -8.80
CA ASN A 97 2.12 -14.91 -10.24
C ASN A 97 3.50 -14.63 -10.85
N PRO A 98 4.41 -15.61 -10.89
CA PRO A 98 5.75 -15.42 -11.43
C PRO A 98 5.78 -15.03 -12.91
N ASN A 99 4.69 -15.25 -13.67
CA ASN A 99 4.60 -14.92 -15.09
C ASN A 99 4.07 -13.51 -15.37
N HIS A 100 3.37 -12.88 -14.41
CA HIS A 100 2.74 -11.57 -14.60
C HIS A 100 3.40 -10.44 -13.80
N GLY A 101 4.36 -10.75 -12.94
CA GLY A 101 4.90 -9.78 -11.99
C GLY A 101 3.89 -9.36 -10.91
N ALA A 102 4.40 -8.96 -9.76
CA ALA A 102 3.57 -8.55 -8.65
C ALA A 102 2.72 -7.31 -9.01
N GLY A 103 1.41 -7.43 -8.88
CA GLY A 103 0.47 -6.33 -9.03
C GLY A 103 -0.10 -6.07 -10.42
N ASN A 104 0.42 -6.72 -11.48
CA ASN A 104 -0.11 -6.52 -12.84
C ASN A 104 -1.59 -6.87 -12.92
N ASP A 105 -2.01 -7.99 -12.35
CA ASP A 105 -3.42 -8.43 -12.40
C ASP A 105 -4.37 -7.39 -11.76
N VAL A 106 -3.96 -6.77 -10.66
CA VAL A 106 -4.75 -5.74 -9.96
C VAL A 106 -4.84 -4.47 -10.80
N LEU A 107 -3.72 -3.96 -11.27
CA LEU A 107 -3.68 -2.73 -12.07
C LEU A 107 -4.45 -2.91 -13.39
N ASP A 108 -4.22 -4.01 -14.11
CA ASP A 108 -4.90 -4.31 -15.37
C ASP A 108 -6.42 -4.46 -15.20
N ALA A 109 -6.86 -5.06 -14.08
CA ALA A 109 -8.28 -5.17 -13.78
C ALA A 109 -8.93 -3.81 -13.58
N LEU A 110 -8.25 -2.89 -12.89
CA LEU A 110 -8.75 -1.53 -12.65
C LEU A 110 -8.69 -0.69 -13.93
N ILE A 111 -7.64 -0.82 -14.75
CA ILE A 111 -7.57 -0.18 -16.06
C ILE A 111 -8.76 -0.62 -16.93
N ARG A 112 -9.05 -1.92 -17.00
CA ARG A 112 -10.24 -2.42 -17.73
C ARG A 112 -11.56 -1.89 -17.17
N GLN A 113 -11.63 -1.64 -15.87
CA GLN A 113 -12.82 -1.05 -15.26
C GLN A 113 -12.99 0.41 -15.68
N VAL A 114 -11.92 1.20 -15.64
CA VAL A 114 -11.92 2.60 -16.08
C VAL A 114 -12.26 2.70 -17.58
N ASP A 115 -11.63 1.86 -18.42
CA ASP A 115 -11.92 1.82 -19.87
C ASP A 115 -13.40 1.57 -20.16
N ARG A 116 -14.05 0.71 -19.37
CA ARG A 116 -15.50 0.43 -19.49
C ARG A 116 -16.39 1.58 -19.02
N GLN A 117 -15.93 2.38 -18.07
CA GLN A 117 -16.67 3.52 -17.55
C GLN A 117 -16.54 4.76 -18.43
N LEU A 118 -15.39 4.94 -19.06
CA LEU A 118 -15.12 6.04 -19.99
C LEU A 118 -15.65 5.72 -21.40
N HIS A 119 -16.91 5.50 -21.58
CA HIS A 119 -17.55 5.10 -22.85
C HIS A 119 -17.33 6.03 -24.06
N LYS A 120 -16.43 7.00 -23.96
CA LYS A 120 -16.12 7.95 -25.04
C LYS A 120 -14.67 7.83 -25.48
N PRO A 121 -14.40 7.45 -26.74
CA PRO A 121 -13.03 7.40 -27.30
C PRO A 121 -12.27 8.72 -27.21
N GLU A 122 -12.99 9.84 -27.13
CA GLU A 122 -12.48 11.21 -27.07
C GLU A 122 -11.93 11.58 -25.68
N GLU A 123 -12.26 10.85 -24.64
CA GLU A 123 -11.82 11.08 -23.25
C GLU A 123 -10.71 10.09 -22.84
N SER A 124 -9.93 9.57 -23.78
CA SER A 124 -8.84 8.65 -23.46
C SER A 124 -7.80 9.34 -22.58
N TYR A 125 -7.60 8.80 -21.39
CA TYR A 125 -6.50 9.18 -20.48
C TYR A 125 -5.15 8.54 -20.87
N ARG A 126 -5.13 7.72 -21.93
CA ARG A 126 -3.91 7.07 -22.44
C ARG A 126 -3.11 8.06 -23.27
N LEU A 127 -1.87 8.27 -22.89
CA LEU A 127 -0.88 9.05 -23.60
C LEU A 127 -0.30 8.25 -24.78
#